data_f63e64e487c80cc4d7104054b46ff8a8
#
_entry.id   f63e64e487c80cc4d7104054b46ff8a8
#
_cell.length_a   1.000
_cell.length_b   1.000
_cell.length_c   1.000
_cell.angle_alpha   90.00
_cell.angle_beta   90.00
_cell.angle_gamma   90.00
#
_symmetry.space_group_name_H-M   'P 1'
#
loop_
_entity.id
_entity.type
_entity.pdbx_description
1 polymer ?
#
loop_
_entity_poly.entity_id
_entity_poly.type
_entity_poly.pdbx_seq_one_letter_code
_entity_poly.pdbx_strand_id
1 'polypeptide(L)'
;MRQPVIGFAGLTHLGLNSAVATATKGFSVIGYHNDLELVAQLNDGNPHVSEPKLPELMELHRKRLTFSAELSCLASCDIVYIAADVPTDKQGDSDLQPIKEMIDQASVAMDKNSLLVILCQVPPGFTRTLSWPEEQLFYQVETLIFGRA
;
A
#
# COMPACT_ATOMS: atom_id res chain seq x y z
N MET A 1 6.05 18.50 -16.12
CA MET A 1 5.99 17.05 -15.81
C MET A 1 4.75 16.81 -14.94
N ARG A 2 3.93 15.80 -15.24
CA ARG A 2 2.86 15.43 -14.31
C ARG A 2 3.45 14.79 -13.07
N GLN A 3 2.82 15.00 -11.91
CA GLN A 3 3.19 14.28 -10.70
C GLN A 3 2.81 12.79 -10.85
N PRO A 4 3.62 11.87 -10.31
CA PRO A 4 3.29 10.46 -10.32
C PRO A 4 2.06 10.16 -9.47
N VAL A 5 1.29 9.17 -9.91
CA VAL A 5 0.21 8.56 -9.13
C VAL A 5 0.79 7.43 -8.31
N ILE A 6 0.55 7.43 -7.01
CA ILE A 6 1.12 6.46 -6.08
C ILE A 6 0.05 5.46 -5.66
N GLY A 7 0.30 4.18 -5.88
CA GLY A 7 -0.55 3.07 -5.47
C GLY A 7 -0.09 2.44 -4.17
N PHE A 8 -1.03 2.02 -3.33
CA PHE A 8 -0.77 1.19 -2.15
C PHE A 8 -1.66 -0.05 -2.22
N ALA A 9 -1.05 -1.21 -2.38
CA ALA A 9 -1.72 -2.50 -2.29
C ALA A 9 -1.61 -3.03 -0.86
N GLY A 10 -2.75 -3.15 -0.19
CA GLY A 10 -2.87 -3.41 1.23
C GLY A 10 -3.10 -2.12 2.02
N LEU A 11 -4.23 -2.07 2.73
CA LEU A 11 -4.65 -0.90 3.52
C LEU A 11 -4.81 -1.27 5.00
N THR A 12 -3.91 -2.09 5.52
CA THR A 12 -3.73 -2.32 6.94
C THR A 12 -3.08 -1.08 7.59
N HIS A 13 -2.62 -1.16 8.82
CA HIS A 13 -2.01 -0.02 9.50
C HIS A 13 -0.90 0.63 8.67
N LEU A 14 0.03 -0.17 8.15
CA LEU A 14 1.15 0.30 7.33
C LEU A 14 0.67 1.00 6.05
N GLY A 15 -0.17 0.33 5.27
CA GLY A 15 -0.60 0.83 3.96
C GLY A 15 -1.47 2.07 4.05
N LEU A 16 -2.43 2.12 4.99
CA LEU A 16 -3.32 3.27 5.13
C LEU A 16 -2.57 4.53 5.60
N ASN A 17 -1.72 4.40 6.62
CA ASN A 17 -0.94 5.56 7.10
C ASN A 17 0.02 6.07 6.03
N SER A 18 0.71 5.18 5.31
CA SER A 18 1.59 5.55 4.20
C SER A 18 0.84 6.24 3.06
N ALA A 19 -0.35 5.76 2.71
CA ALA A 19 -1.21 6.36 1.69
C ALA A 19 -1.62 7.79 2.07
N VAL A 20 -2.11 7.98 3.29
CA VAL A 20 -2.52 9.30 3.78
C VAL A 20 -1.32 10.25 3.89
N ALA A 21 -0.19 9.80 4.43
CA ALA A 21 1.04 10.59 4.50
C ALA A 21 1.51 11.03 3.09
N THR A 22 1.43 10.16 2.10
CA THR A 22 1.76 10.47 0.70
C THR A 22 0.83 11.55 0.13
N ALA A 23 -0.47 11.47 0.41
CA ALA A 23 -1.44 12.47 -0.01
C ALA A 23 -1.16 13.84 0.62
N THR A 24 -0.69 13.90 1.88
CA THR A 24 -0.28 15.17 2.53
C THR A 24 0.90 15.84 1.84
N LYS A 25 1.74 15.07 1.14
CA LYS A 25 2.85 15.59 0.33
C LYS A 25 2.41 16.08 -1.05
N GLY A 26 1.12 15.99 -1.36
CA GLY A 26 0.54 16.55 -2.58
C GLY A 26 0.37 15.55 -3.73
N PHE A 27 0.70 14.28 -3.55
CA PHE A 27 0.54 13.24 -4.57
C PHE A 27 -0.92 12.77 -4.65
N SER A 28 -1.33 12.34 -5.84
CA SER A 28 -2.56 11.55 -6.01
C SER A 28 -2.27 10.11 -5.60
N VAL A 29 -3.14 9.55 -4.78
CA VAL A 29 -2.96 8.23 -4.16
C VAL A 29 -4.15 7.32 -4.45
N ILE A 30 -3.86 6.10 -4.84
CA ILE A 30 -4.85 5.03 -5.00
C ILE A 30 -4.50 3.92 -4.01
N GLY A 31 -5.43 3.59 -3.12
CA GLY A 31 -5.32 2.47 -2.19
C GLY A 31 -6.18 1.30 -2.65
N TYR A 32 -5.59 0.12 -2.73
CA TYR A 32 -6.30 -1.13 -3.02
C TYR A 32 -6.42 -2.01 -1.78
N HIS A 33 -7.61 -2.54 -1.55
CA HIS A 33 -7.88 -3.60 -0.58
C HIS A 33 -9.04 -4.47 -1.07
N ASN A 34 -8.95 -5.78 -0.87
CA ASN A 34 -9.96 -6.73 -1.37
C ASN A 34 -11.29 -6.75 -0.58
N ASP A 35 -11.34 -6.09 0.58
CA ASP A 35 -12.56 -5.98 1.40
C ASP A 35 -13.38 -4.76 0.98
N LEU A 36 -14.54 -5.02 0.39
CA LEU A 36 -15.48 -4.00 -0.09
C LEU A 36 -16.02 -3.11 1.04
N GLU A 37 -16.30 -3.68 2.21
CA GLU A 37 -16.83 -2.92 3.34
C GLU A 37 -15.77 -1.97 3.89
N LEU A 38 -14.53 -2.44 4.03
CA LEU A 38 -13.40 -1.62 4.43
C LEU A 38 -13.19 -0.46 3.45
N VAL A 39 -13.19 -0.74 2.16
CA VAL A 39 -13.03 0.28 1.11
C VAL A 39 -14.14 1.32 1.19
N ALA A 40 -15.39 0.91 1.37
CA ALA A 40 -16.51 1.83 1.55
C ALA A 40 -16.32 2.73 2.79
N GLN A 41 -15.95 2.16 3.93
CA GLN A 41 -15.66 2.92 5.16
C GLN A 41 -14.54 3.95 4.95
N LEU A 42 -13.46 3.59 4.27
CA LEU A 42 -12.35 4.49 3.98
C LEU A 42 -12.76 5.64 3.06
N ASN A 43 -13.56 5.37 2.04
CA ASN A 43 -14.08 6.41 1.14
C ASN A 43 -15.08 7.35 1.86
N ASP A 44 -15.74 6.88 2.91
CA ASP A 44 -16.59 7.69 3.79
C ASP A 44 -15.77 8.46 4.85
N GLY A 45 -14.44 8.32 4.85
CA GLY A 45 -13.55 9.01 5.78
C GLY A 45 -13.42 8.35 7.16
N ASN A 46 -13.84 7.10 7.28
CA ASN A 46 -13.81 6.34 8.53
C ASN A 46 -12.66 5.30 8.54
N PRO A 47 -11.46 5.64 9.02
CA PRO A 47 -10.36 4.68 9.08
C PRO A 47 -10.61 3.60 10.13
N HIS A 48 -10.24 2.37 9.79
CA HIS A 48 -10.34 1.20 10.69
C HIS A 48 -9.15 1.08 11.65
N VAL A 49 -8.13 1.93 11.49
CA VAL A 49 -6.97 2.01 12.40
C VAL A 49 -7.01 3.30 13.19
N SER A 50 -6.56 3.24 14.45
CA SER A 50 -6.54 4.41 15.32
C SER A 50 -5.15 5.02 15.34
N GLU A 51 -5.00 6.15 14.64
CA GLU A 51 -3.78 6.98 14.65
C GLU A 51 -4.14 8.44 14.85
N PRO A 52 -3.31 9.20 15.61
CA PRO A 52 -3.56 10.62 15.83
C PRO A 52 -3.66 11.39 14.50
N LYS A 53 -4.70 12.20 14.36
CA LYS A 53 -4.96 13.06 13.19
C LYS A 53 -5.28 12.32 11.89
N LEU A 54 -5.32 10.97 11.87
CA LEU A 54 -5.59 10.24 10.64
C LEU A 54 -6.93 10.62 9.99
N PRO A 55 -8.07 10.65 10.71
CA PRO A 55 -9.34 11.06 10.12
C PRO A 55 -9.33 12.50 9.57
N GLU A 56 -8.72 13.43 10.29
CA GLU A 56 -8.60 14.83 9.87
C GLU A 56 -7.75 14.98 8.62
N LEU A 57 -6.65 14.23 8.51
CA LEU A 57 -5.78 14.24 7.33
C LEU A 57 -6.46 13.59 6.13
N MET A 58 -7.22 12.51 6.34
CA MET A 58 -8.02 11.89 5.28
C MET A 58 -9.05 12.88 4.72
N GLU A 59 -9.79 13.58 5.57
CA GLU A 59 -10.78 14.59 5.12
C GLU A 59 -10.09 15.77 4.43
N LEU A 60 -9.00 16.30 4.99
CA LEU A 60 -8.27 17.41 4.42
C LEU A 60 -7.73 17.11 3.02
N HIS A 61 -7.31 15.88 2.79
CA HIS A 61 -6.70 15.43 1.53
C HIS A 61 -7.59 14.49 0.71
N ARG A 62 -8.91 14.42 1.01
CA ARG A 62 -9.85 13.49 0.36
C ARG A 62 -9.84 13.54 -1.18
N LYS A 63 -9.58 14.71 -1.77
CA LYS A 63 -9.51 14.88 -3.24
C LYS A 63 -8.29 14.19 -3.86
N ARG A 64 -7.32 13.78 -3.06
CA ARG A 64 -6.09 13.10 -3.48
C ARG A 64 -6.10 11.62 -3.16
N LEU A 65 -7.08 11.15 -2.36
CA LEU A 65 -7.22 9.78 -1.90
C LEU A 65 -8.36 9.10 -2.64
N THR A 66 -8.11 7.95 -3.20
CA THR A 66 -9.12 7.07 -3.80
C THR A 66 -8.87 5.65 -3.28
N PHE A 67 -9.89 5.02 -2.72
CA PHE A 67 -9.80 3.63 -2.27
C PHE A 67 -10.68 2.75 -3.15
N SER A 68 -10.18 1.58 -3.55
CA SER A 68 -10.87 0.66 -4.46
C SER A 68 -10.64 -0.79 -4.04
N ALA A 69 -11.67 -1.60 -4.24
CA ALA A 69 -11.57 -3.06 -4.10
C ALA A 69 -11.28 -3.76 -5.45
N GLU A 70 -11.15 -2.99 -6.52
CA GLU A 70 -10.83 -3.50 -7.84
C GLU A 70 -9.33 -3.37 -8.12
N LEU A 71 -8.65 -4.50 -8.38
CA LEU A 71 -7.22 -4.53 -8.70
C LEU A 71 -6.85 -3.64 -9.90
N SER A 72 -7.75 -3.49 -10.87
CA SER A 72 -7.56 -2.66 -12.04
C SER A 72 -7.25 -1.19 -11.74
N CYS A 73 -7.55 -0.71 -10.52
CA CYS A 73 -7.20 0.64 -10.08
C CYS A 73 -5.67 0.87 -10.09
N LEU A 74 -4.87 -0.17 -9.92
CA LEU A 74 -3.41 -0.10 -9.91
C LEU A 74 -2.80 0.15 -11.30
N ALA A 75 -3.54 -0.07 -12.38
CA ALA A 75 -3.08 0.15 -13.76
C ALA A 75 -2.71 1.62 -14.06
N SER A 76 -3.28 2.56 -13.33
CA SER A 76 -3.01 3.99 -13.48
C SER A 76 -1.91 4.53 -12.58
N CYS A 77 -1.31 3.68 -11.74
CA CYS A 77 -0.27 4.07 -10.80
C CYS A 77 1.12 4.02 -11.46
N ASP A 78 1.92 5.03 -11.23
CA ASP A 78 3.32 5.06 -11.68
C ASP A 78 4.26 4.31 -10.72
N ILE A 79 3.90 4.26 -9.44
CA ILE A 79 4.62 3.55 -8.38
C ILE A 79 3.58 2.81 -7.55
N VAL A 80 3.79 1.52 -7.30
CA VAL A 80 2.91 0.71 -6.45
C VAL A 80 3.71 0.15 -5.28
N TYR A 81 3.25 0.45 -4.08
CA TYR A 81 3.77 -0.10 -2.83
C TYR A 81 2.96 -1.32 -2.39
N ILE A 82 3.64 -2.42 -2.11
CA ILE A 82 3.04 -3.55 -1.38
C ILE A 82 3.20 -3.24 0.11
N ALA A 83 2.10 -2.93 0.76
CA ALA A 83 2.10 -2.26 2.06
C ALA A 83 1.15 -2.89 3.10
N ALA A 84 0.84 -4.16 2.95
CA ALA A 84 0.09 -4.89 3.97
C ALA A 84 1.00 -5.32 5.12
N ASP A 85 0.48 -5.32 6.34
CA ASP A 85 1.19 -5.89 7.49
C ASP A 85 1.36 -7.40 7.30
N VAL A 86 2.54 -7.91 7.67
CA VAL A 86 2.86 -9.33 7.60
C VAL A 86 2.51 -9.99 8.93
N PRO A 87 1.60 -10.97 8.96
CA PRO A 87 1.30 -11.70 10.18
C PRO A 87 2.54 -12.46 10.67
N THR A 88 2.87 -12.27 11.94
CA THR A 88 3.99 -12.95 12.60
C THR A 88 3.46 -13.67 13.83
N ASP A 89 3.78 -14.94 13.98
CA ASP A 89 3.34 -15.74 15.10
C ASP A 89 4.17 -15.47 16.38
N LYS A 90 3.82 -16.17 17.46
CA LYS A 90 4.51 -16.02 18.75
C LYS A 90 5.95 -16.57 18.74
N GLN A 91 6.30 -17.40 17.78
CA GLN A 91 7.61 -17.95 17.56
C GLN A 91 8.50 -17.05 16.72
N GLY A 92 7.92 -15.99 16.12
CA GLY A 92 8.61 -15.06 15.25
C GLY A 92 8.59 -15.46 13.77
N ASP A 93 7.83 -16.51 13.42
CA ASP A 93 7.67 -16.94 12.05
C ASP A 93 6.60 -16.10 11.34
N SER A 94 6.94 -15.59 10.16
CA SER A 94 6.06 -14.75 9.35
C SER A 94 5.39 -15.55 8.25
N ASP A 95 4.07 -15.42 8.12
CA ASP A 95 3.35 -15.97 6.98
C ASP A 95 3.45 -15.00 5.79
N LEU A 96 4.27 -15.36 4.81
CA LEU A 96 4.50 -14.57 3.61
C LEU A 96 3.55 -14.93 2.45
N GLN A 97 2.71 -15.94 2.60
CA GLN A 97 1.82 -16.38 1.52
C GLN A 97 0.84 -15.28 1.09
N PRO A 98 0.15 -14.57 2.01
CA PRO A 98 -0.74 -13.46 1.62
C PRO A 98 -0.01 -12.33 0.87
N ILE A 99 1.23 -12.04 1.24
CA ILE A 99 2.03 -11.02 0.57
C ILE A 99 2.43 -11.45 -0.86
N LYS A 100 2.82 -12.71 -1.04
CA LYS A 100 3.13 -13.26 -2.37
C LYS A 100 1.91 -13.22 -3.29
N GLU A 101 0.74 -13.64 -2.80
CA GLU A 101 -0.51 -13.59 -3.56
C GLU A 101 -0.88 -12.15 -3.95
N MET A 102 -0.73 -11.20 -3.03
CA MET A 102 -0.96 -9.78 -3.32
C MET A 102 0.00 -9.24 -4.37
N ILE A 103 1.29 -9.59 -4.31
CA ILE A 103 2.30 -9.20 -5.30
C ILE A 103 1.95 -9.78 -6.67
N ASP A 104 1.61 -11.06 -6.75
CA ASP A 104 1.24 -11.72 -8.00
C ASP A 104 0.02 -11.04 -8.64
N GLN A 105 -1.02 -10.78 -7.86
CA GLN A 105 -2.22 -10.10 -8.33
C GLN A 105 -1.93 -8.66 -8.76
N ALA A 106 -1.18 -7.89 -7.96
CA ALA A 106 -0.81 -6.52 -8.28
C ALA A 106 0.03 -6.45 -9.56
N SER A 107 0.99 -7.36 -9.73
CA SER A 107 1.87 -7.43 -10.89
C SER A 107 1.12 -7.66 -12.21
N VAL A 108 0.00 -8.36 -12.16
CA VAL A 108 -0.87 -8.56 -13.35
C VAL A 108 -1.67 -7.30 -13.67
N ALA A 109 -2.07 -6.53 -12.66
CA ALA A 109 -2.92 -5.36 -12.81
C ALA A 109 -2.14 -4.07 -13.12
N MET A 110 -0.88 -3.98 -12.71
CA MET A 110 -0.01 -2.81 -12.91
C MET A 110 0.39 -2.61 -14.37
N ASP A 111 0.68 -1.36 -14.73
CA ASP A 111 1.38 -1.08 -15.98
C ASP A 111 2.82 -1.63 -15.92
N LYS A 112 3.33 -2.13 -17.06
CA LYS A 112 4.67 -2.76 -17.15
C LYS A 112 5.82 -1.78 -16.90
N ASN A 113 5.57 -0.49 -17.00
CA ASN A 113 6.57 0.55 -16.76
C ASN A 113 6.48 1.10 -15.32
N SER A 114 5.55 0.62 -14.50
CA SER A 114 5.41 1.06 -13.12
C SER A 114 6.53 0.53 -12.24
N LEU A 115 6.89 1.29 -11.22
CA LEU A 115 7.81 0.84 -10.19
C LEU A 115 7.04 0.01 -9.14
N LEU A 116 7.59 -1.14 -8.77
CA LEU A 116 7.08 -1.99 -7.69
C LEU A 116 7.98 -1.83 -6.47
N VAL A 117 7.40 -1.43 -5.36
CA VAL A 117 8.14 -1.22 -4.10
C VAL A 117 7.57 -2.15 -3.02
N ILE A 118 8.42 -2.99 -2.47
CA ILE A 118 8.06 -3.82 -1.32
C ILE A 118 8.31 -2.99 -0.06
N LEU A 119 7.25 -2.59 0.62
CA LEU A 119 7.28 -1.80 1.84
C LEU A 119 7.07 -2.65 3.09
N CYS A 120 6.37 -3.77 2.96
CA CYS A 120 6.13 -4.71 4.06
C CYS A 120 7.40 -5.41 4.53
N GLN A 121 7.38 -5.89 5.76
CA GLN A 121 8.52 -6.60 6.35
C GLN A 121 8.66 -8.00 5.74
N VAL A 122 9.75 -8.21 5.01
CA VAL A 122 10.08 -9.49 4.37
C VAL A 122 11.55 -9.85 4.66
N PRO A 123 11.90 -11.16 4.65
CA PRO A 123 13.28 -11.57 4.93
C PRO A 123 14.24 -11.14 3.82
N PRO A 124 15.55 -11.03 4.14
CA PRO A 124 16.58 -10.74 3.15
C PRO A 124 16.52 -11.71 1.96
N GLY A 125 16.64 -11.17 0.76
CA GLY A 125 16.59 -11.95 -0.47
C GLY A 125 15.19 -12.21 -1.03
N PHE A 126 14.12 -11.83 -0.32
CA PHE A 126 12.75 -12.02 -0.78
C PHE A 126 12.50 -11.36 -2.15
N THR A 127 12.96 -10.12 -2.36
CA THR A 127 12.77 -9.41 -3.63
C THR A 127 13.38 -10.12 -4.83
N ARG A 128 14.48 -10.87 -4.64
CA ARG A 128 15.10 -11.65 -5.70
C ARG A 128 14.25 -12.82 -6.20
N THR A 129 13.21 -13.18 -5.46
CA THR A 129 12.30 -14.28 -5.84
C THR A 129 11.11 -13.79 -6.67
N LEU A 130 10.96 -12.46 -6.85
CA LEU A 130 9.83 -11.84 -7.52
C LEU A 130 10.06 -11.72 -9.03
N SER A 131 9.01 -11.96 -9.80
CA SER A 131 9.02 -11.83 -11.27
C SER A 131 8.65 -10.40 -11.68
N TRP A 132 9.52 -9.43 -11.41
CA TRP A 132 9.41 -8.03 -11.87
C TRP A 132 10.78 -7.55 -12.36
N PRO A 133 10.84 -6.63 -13.35
CA PRO A 133 12.13 -6.13 -13.84
C PRO A 133 12.98 -5.55 -12.71
N GLU A 134 14.26 -5.94 -12.63
CA GLU A 134 15.14 -5.53 -11.53
C GLU A 134 15.30 -4.01 -11.41
N GLU A 135 15.31 -3.31 -12.53
CA GLU A 135 15.40 -1.85 -12.60
C GLU A 135 14.13 -1.12 -12.12
N GLN A 136 13.04 -1.87 -11.96
CA GLN A 136 11.73 -1.36 -11.53
C GLN A 136 11.28 -1.96 -10.18
N LEU A 137 12.11 -2.77 -9.53
CA LEU A 137 11.81 -3.46 -8.27
C LEU A 137 12.67 -2.90 -7.13
N PHE A 138 12.01 -2.42 -6.10
CA PHE A 138 12.67 -1.80 -4.95
C PHE A 138 12.17 -2.39 -3.64
N TYR A 139 13.02 -2.32 -2.62
CA TYR A 139 12.65 -2.56 -1.23
C TYR A 139 12.86 -1.28 -0.43
N GLN A 140 11.86 -0.90 0.34
CA GLN A 140 11.93 0.24 1.25
C GLN A 140 11.72 -0.24 2.68
N VAL A 141 12.66 0.09 3.56
CA VAL A 141 12.51 -0.17 4.99
C VAL A 141 11.43 0.74 5.55
N GLU A 142 10.49 0.16 6.30
CA GLU A 142 9.51 0.92 7.07
C GLU A 142 9.84 0.85 8.57
N THR A 143 9.46 1.86 9.30
CA THR A 143 9.69 1.97 10.75
C THR A 143 8.50 2.61 11.46
N LEU A 144 7.27 2.37 10.97
CA LEU A 144 6.07 2.92 11.58
C LEU A 144 5.86 2.37 13.01
N ILE A 145 5.45 3.26 13.91
CA ILE A 145 5.13 2.94 15.29
C ILE A 145 3.65 3.22 15.51
N PHE A 146 2.91 2.24 16.04
CA PHE A 146 1.51 2.42 16.37
C PHE A 146 1.30 3.62 17.32
N GLY A 147 0.32 4.48 16.99
CA GLY A 147 0.02 5.70 17.72
C GLY A 147 0.95 6.88 17.42
N ARG A 148 1.91 6.73 16.49
CA ARG A 148 2.83 7.78 16.04
C ARG A 148 3.24 7.62 14.58
N ALA A 149 2.42 6.95 13.79
CA ALA A 149 2.67 6.72 12.38
C ALA A 149 2.64 8.01 11.54
#